data_7cc8cf57d60c1b1690e506fd5de1d01a
#
_entry.id   7cc8cf57d60c1b1690e506fd5de1d01a
#
_cell.length_a   1.000
_cell.length_b   1.000
_cell.length_c   1.000
_cell.angle_alpha   90.00
_cell.angle_beta   90.00
_cell.angle_gamma   90.00
#
_symmetry.space_group_name_H-M   'P 1'
#
loop_
_entity.id
_entity.type
_entity.pdbx_description
1 polymer ?
#
loop_
_entity_poly.entity_id
_entity_poly.type
_entity_poly.pdbx_seq_one_letter_code
_entity_poly.pdbx_strand_id
1 'polypeptide(L)'
;MAKRDIIKNQFHTYKDTYTGTNVTRLTEPDHVSHHMYFYNNMMTSDGKKLLYSAELNGERQLYLMDIETGDAVQMTEGTGVADYSGMITADDRYLIYRQGERFMKQDLDTGEEECFYETPEGWSAGGDLGPSSDYKYMSIVETRKDTTAKRKVGGNWDAFAENCLAKPLCRIVYIDMEKGTSRIIHEERCWLGHTQIRPIYGDKILFCHEGPYDLIDARLWCINIDGTGLTCLREQPSDLIITHEIWMPDGESVAYVYKETTGKMEENIRMIPMSTMKEEVFMNCSPYAHFNVAPSGKYMVGDSQGHDVPIHMLDHSKEKDRTGEVKNDFIYIVDVEARKEIKLCYHGSSWRAIYGNSQDTHPHPFFTKDSKHVIFTTDLEGKPCLYMAEV
;
A
#
# COMPACT_ATOMS: atom_id res chain seq x y z
N MET A 1 -23.78 -6.62 11.32
CA MET A 1 -23.64 -7.81 10.44
C MET A 1 -22.72 -8.77 11.19
N ALA A 2 -22.89 -10.05 10.98
CA ALA A 2 -22.06 -11.08 11.58
C ALA A 2 -21.05 -11.60 10.55
N LYS A 3 -19.99 -12.23 11.05
CA LYS A 3 -19.05 -12.97 10.21
C LYS A 3 -19.79 -14.00 9.35
N ARG A 4 -19.46 -14.11 8.08
CA ARG A 4 -20.10 -14.91 7.02
C ARG A 4 -21.42 -14.36 6.48
N ASP A 5 -21.91 -13.21 6.95
CA ASP A 5 -23.00 -12.53 6.27
C ASP A 5 -22.55 -12.10 4.86
N ILE A 6 -23.53 -12.14 3.93
CA ILE A 6 -23.28 -11.75 2.55
C ILE A 6 -23.96 -10.40 2.31
N ILE A 7 -23.20 -9.47 1.74
CA ILE A 7 -23.73 -8.23 1.18
C ILE A 7 -23.65 -8.30 -0.34
N LYS A 8 -24.49 -7.54 -1.01
CA LYS A 8 -24.47 -7.44 -2.46
C LYS A 8 -24.17 -6.02 -2.89
N ASN A 9 -23.01 -5.84 -3.53
CA ASN A 9 -22.66 -4.59 -4.17
C ASN A 9 -23.30 -4.50 -5.56
N GLN A 10 -23.75 -3.31 -5.93
CA GLN A 10 -24.30 -3.06 -7.28
C GLN A 10 -23.23 -2.35 -8.11
N PHE A 11 -22.75 -3.02 -9.14
CA PHE A 11 -21.73 -2.46 -10.02
C PHE A 11 -22.32 -1.37 -10.92
N HIS A 12 -21.55 -0.32 -11.10
CA HIS A 12 -21.89 0.76 -12.00
C HIS A 12 -20.75 1.02 -12.98
N THR A 13 -20.96 0.69 -14.25
CA THR A 13 -19.97 0.86 -15.32
C THR A 13 -20.26 2.11 -16.12
N TYR A 14 -19.22 2.90 -16.38
CA TYR A 14 -19.26 4.09 -17.21
C TYR A 14 -18.01 4.20 -18.08
N LYS A 15 -18.05 5.06 -19.09
CA LYS A 15 -16.86 5.44 -19.85
C LYS A 15 -16.24 6.66 -19.25
N ASP A 16 -14.94 6.57 -18.93
CA ASP A 16 -14.15 7.73 -18.53
C ASP A 16 -14.19 8.78 -19.65
N THR A 17 -14.56 10.00 -19.31
CA THR A 17 -14.78 11.08 -20.29
C THR A 17 -13.50 11.62 -20.90
N TYR A 18 -12.35 11.39 -20.27
CA TYR A 18 -11.05 11.89 -20.73
C TYR A 18 -10.28 10.87 -21.57
N THR A 19 -10.42 9.59 -21.26
CA THR A 19 -9.65 8.53 -21.91
C THR A 19 -10.52 7.58 -22.74
N GLY A 20 -11.81 7.50 -22.45
CA GLY A 20 -12.74 6.56 -23.08
C GLY A 20 -12.65 5.14 -22.49
N THR A 21 -11.84 4.92 -21.45
CA THR A 21 -11.71 3.63 -20.76
C THR A 21 -13.01 3.27 -20.04
N ASN A 22 -13.40 2.00 -20.06
CA ASN A 22 -14.48 1.51 -19.24
C ASN A 22 -14.03 1.42 -17.78
N VAL A 23 -14.78 2.05 -16.88
CA VAL A 23 -14.53 2.05 -15.43
C VAL A 23 -15.77 1.55 -14.73
N THR A 24 -15.58 0.61 -13.81
CA THR A 24 -16.67 0.02 -13.02
C THR A 24 -16.46 0.34 -11.55
N ARG A 25 -17.42 1.04 -10.91
CA ARG A 25 -17.47 1.15 -9.45
C ARG A 25 -17.94 -0.20 -8.87
N LEU A 26 -17.19 -0.72 -7.92
CA LEU A 26 -17.40 -2.05 -7.32
C LEU A 26 -18.13 -2.01 -5.98
N THR A 27 -18.09 -0.88 -5.25
CA THR A 27 -18.74 -0.73 -3.93
C THR A 27 -19.62 0.52 -3.90
N GLU A 28 -20.52 0.61 -2.93
CA GLU A 28 -21.48 1.72 -2.82
C GLU A 28 -20.82 2.96 -2.22
N PRO A 29 -21.18 4.20 -2.69
CA PRO A 29 -20.55 5.45 -2.25
C PRO A 29 -21.13 6.02 -0.95
N ASP A 30 -22.00 5.32 -0.27
CA ASP A 30 -22.64 5.73 0.99
C ASP A 30 -21.87 5.29 2.24
N HIS A 31 -20.87 4.42 2.08
CA HIS A 31 -19.97 3.98 3.14
C HIS A 31 -18.52 3.93 2.66
N VAL A 32 -17.56 3.96 3.62
CA VAL A 32 -16.15 3.91 3.28
C VAL A 32 -15.78 2.48 2.91
N SER A 33 -15.20 2.29 1.72
CA SER A 33 -14.60 1.05 1.27
C SER A 33 -13.25 1.34 0.61
N HIS A 34 -12.26 0.51 0.90
CA HIS A 34 -10.96 0.58 0.23
C HIS A 34 -10.30 -0.81 0.20
N HIS A 35 -9.40 -1.01 -0.74
CA HIS A 35 -8.61 -2.25 -0.80
C HIS A 35 -7.47 -2.25 0.23
N MET A 36 -6.79 -3.39 0.40
CA MET A 36 -5.62 -3.51 1.27
C MET A 36 -4.45 -2.68 0.74
N TYR A 37 -3.36 -2.60 1.49
CA TYR A 37 -2.19 -1.88 0.99
C TYR A 37 -1.70 -2.51 -0.32
N PHE A 38 -1.43 -1.70 -1.33
CA PHE A 38 -1.41 -2.04 -2.76
C PHE A 38 -0.35 -3.06 -3.20
N TYR A 39 0.65 -3.38 -2.40
CA TYR A 39 1.60 -4.47 -2.69
C TYR A 39 1.21 -5.82 -2.04
N ASN A 40 0.17 -5.85 -1.22
CA ASN A 40 -0.33 -7.10 -0.66
C ASN A 40 -1.14 -7.89 -1.69
N ASN A 41 -1.14 -9.22 -1.57
CA ASN A 41 -2.01 -10.05 -2.39
C ASN A 41 -3.47 -9.98 -1.93
N MET A 42 -4.28 -9.25 -2.66
CA MET A 42 -5.70 -9.01 -2.35
C MET A 42 -6.65 -9.89 -3.15
N MET A 43 -6.15 -10.63 -4.13
CA MET A 43 -7.01 -11.43 -5.00
C MET A 43 -6.69 -12.90 -4.91
N THR A 44 -7.72 -13.74 -5.06
CA THR A 44 -7.54 -15.18 -5.27
C THR A 44 -6.72 -15.45 -6.53
N SER A 45 -6.10 -16.62 -6.61
CA SER A 45 -5.21 -17.01 -7.72
C SER A 45 -5.91 -17.02 -9.07
N ASP A 46 -7.22 -17.33 -9.08
CA ASP A 46 -8.08 -17.30 -10.26
C ASP A 46 -8.54 -15.88 -10.64
N GLY A 47 -8.21 -14.88 -9.81
CA GLY A 47 -8.57 -13.48 -10.02
C GLY A 47 -10.05 -13.15 -9.82
N LYS A 48 -10.88 -14.05 -9.28
CA LYS A 48 -12.32 -13.86 -9.16
C LYS A 48 -12.78 -13.19 -7.89
N LYS A 49 -12.02 -13.30 -6.82
CA LYS A 49 -12.38 -12.69 -5.54
C LYS A 49 -11.37 -11.63 -5.11
N LEU A 50 -11.91 -10.54 -4.57
CA LEU A 50 -11.16 -9.38 -4.09
C LEU A 50 -11.37 -9.20 -2.59
N LEU A 51 -10.29 -9.16 -1.83
CA LEU A 51 -10.27 -8.77 -0.42
C LEU A 51 -10.29 -7.25 -0.31
N TYR A 52 -11.20 -6.72 0.49
CA TYR A 52 -11.29 -5.29 0.77
C TYR A 52 -11.80 -5.01 2.18
N SER A 53 -11.65 -3.78 2.64
CA SER A 53 -12.18 -3.27 3.90
C SER A 53 -13.39 -2.38 3.66
N ALA A 54 -14.41 -2.49 4.50
CA ALA A 54 -15.57 -1.60 4.46
C ALA A 54 -16.12 -1.30 5.86
N GLU A 55 -16.66 -0.08 6.02
CA GLU A 55 -17.32 0.39 7.24
C GLU A 55 -18.84 0.44 7.04
N LEU A 56 -19.52 -0.67 7.30
CA LEU A 56 -20.96 -0.76 7.05
C LEU A 56 -21.82 -0.44 8.29
N ASN A 57 -21.32 -0.69 9.50
CA ASN A 57 -22.06 -0.50 10.76
C ASN A 57 -21.23 0.22 11.83
N GLY A 58 -20.42 1.21 11.41
CA GLY A 58 -19.55 1.98 12.30
C GLY A 58 -18.26 1.27 12.73
N GLU A 59 -18.08 0.01 12.29
CA GLU A 59 -16.85 -0.77 12.49
C GLU A 59 -16.35 -1.24 11.13
N ARG A 60 -15.05 -1.12 10.90
CA ARG A 60 -14.42 -1.62 9.68
C ARG A 60 -14.17 -3.11 9.81
N GLN A 61 -14.57 -3.82 8.75
CA GLN A 61 -14.38 -5.26 8.62
C GLN A 61 -13.79 -5.60 7.25
N LEU A 62 -13.19 -6.77 7.14
CA LEU A 62 -12.69 -7.30 5.88
C LEU A 62 -13.79 -8.11 5.18
N TYR A 63 -13.88 -7.94 3.87
CA TYR A 63 -14.85 -8.61 3.00
C TYR A 63 -14.11 -9.26 1.83
N LEU A 64 -14.61 -10.41 1.40
CA LEU A 64 -14.16 -11.11 0.21
C LEU A 64 -15.27 -11.06 -0.84
N MET A 65 -15.10 -10.23 -1.87
CA MET A 65 -16.09 -9.96 -2.91
C MET A 65 -15.80 -10.79 -4.16
N ASP A 66 -16.82 -11.43 -4.70
CA ASP A 66 -16.81 -11.96 -6.05
C ASP A 66 -16.95 -10.77 -7.04
N ILE A 67 -15.93 -10.54 -7.88
CA ILE A 67 -15.91 -9.37 -8.79
C ILE A 67 -16.76 -9.53 -10.05
N GLU A 68 -17.38 -10.70 -10.27
CA GLU A 68 -18.36 -10.92 -11.34
C GLU A 68 -19.78 -10.64 -10.86
N THR A 69 -20.10 -11.02 -9.61
CA THR A 69 -21.47 -10.94 -9.08
C THR A 69 -21.73 -9.79 -8.12
N GLY A 70 -20.69 -9.27 -7.47
CA GLY A 70 -20.76 -8.25 -6.41
C GLY A 70 -21.14 -8.81 -5.04
N ASP A 71 -21.33 -10.12 -4.91
CA ASP A 71 -21.59 -10.76 -3.62
C ASP A 71 -20.30 -10.73 -2.78
N ALA A 72 -20.36 -10.17 -1.57
CA ALA A 72 -19.23 -10.04 -0.69
C ALA A 72 -19.51 -10.66 0.68
N VAL A 73 -18.66 -11.57 1.10
CA VAL A 73 -18.73 -12.28 2.37
C VAL A 73 -17.94 -11.51 3.42
N GLN A 74 -18.56 -11.20 4.56
CA GLN A 74 -17.84 -10.63 5.70
C GLN A 74 -16.90 -11.67 6.31
N MET A 75 -15.59 -11.36 6.35
CA MET A 75 -14.57 -12.30 6.80
C MET A 75 -14.19 -12.13 8.26
N THR A 76 -14.31 -10.93 8.79
CA THR A 76 -13.91 -10.59 10.18
C THR A 76 -15.06 -10.02 10.98
N GLU A 77 -14.92 -10.02 12.31
CA GLU A 77 -15.88 -9.41 13.23
C GLU A 77 -15.17 -8.82 14.46
N GLY A 78 -15.92 -8.02 15.24
CA GLY A 78 -15.39 -7.36 16.42
C GLY A 78 -14.64 -6.08 16.10
N THR A 79 -13.92 -5.55 17.09
CA THR A 79 -13.22 -4.26 16.98
C THR A 79 -11.73 -4.43 16.71
N GLY A 80 -11.11 -3.39 16.18
CA GLY A 80 -9.66 -3.32 15.99
C GLY A 80 -9.12 -4.09 14.79
N VAL A 81 -9.97 -4.50 13.86
CA VAL A 81 -9.52 -5.02 12.55
C VAL A 81 -8.80 -3.90 11.81
N ALA A 82 -7.56 -4.17 11.39
CA ALA A 82 -6.74 -3.15 10.74
C ALA A 82 -7.13 -2.96 9.28
N ASP A 83 -7.34 -1.71 8.88
CA ASP A 83 -7.93 -1.31 7.61
C ASP A 83 -7.15 -1.81 6.38
N TYR A 84 -5.81 -1.79 6.46
CA TYR A 84 -4.92 -2.07 5.32
C TYR A 84 -4.09 -3.34 5.48
N SER A 85 -4.19 -4.00 6.63
CA SER A 85 -3.38 -5.17 6.97
C SER A 85 -4.14 -6.47 6.69
N GLY A 86 -4.29 -6.80 5.41
CA GLY A 86 -4.93 -8.03 4.97
C GLY A 86 -4.29 -8.56 3.69
N MET A 87 -4.23 -9.90 3.56
CA MET A 87 -3.79 -10.56 2.33
C MET A 87 -4.34 -11.98 2.24
N ILE A 88 -4.44 -12.50 1.02
CA ILE A 88 -4.79 -13.89 0.72
C ILE A 88 -3.49 -14.65 0.41
N THR A 89 -3.31 -15.85 0.95
CA THR A 89 -2.17 -16.69 0.60
C THR A 89 -2.23 -17.16 -0.86
N ALA A 90 -1.07 -17.50 -1.46
CA ALA A 90 -0.99 -17.84 -2.88
C ALA A 90 -1.77 -19.11 -3.28
N ASP A 91 -2.03 -20.00 -2.32
CA ASP A 91 -2.83 -21.22 -2.47
C ASP A 91 -4.32 -21.01 -2.25
N ASP A 92 -4.76 -19.75 -2.08
CA ASP A 92 -6.13 -19.34 -1.79
C ASP A 92 -6.73 -19.95 -0.52
N ARG A 93 -5.89 -20.47 0.37
CA ARG A 93 -6.36 -21.19 1.53
C ARG A 93 -6.63 -20.30 2.73
N TYR A 94 -5.80 -19.27 2.93
CA TYR A 94 -5.86 -18.46 4.13
C TYR A 94 -5.99 -16.98 3.84
N LEU A 95 -6.79 -16.32 4.68
CA LEU A 95 -6.74 -14.89 4.91
C LEU A 95 -5.79 -14.62 6.10
N ILE A 96 -4.77 -13.80 5.87
CA ILE A 96 -3.90 -13.26 6.91
C ILE A 96 -4.33 -11.82 7.17
N TYR A 97 -4.52 -11.45 8.44
CA TYR A 97 -4.92 -10.09 8.79
C TYR A 97 -4.47 -9.72 10.20
N ARG A 98 -4.53 -8.44 10.53
CA ARG A 98 -4.23 -7.94 11.87
C ARG A 98 -5.49 -7.44 12.57
N GLN A 99 -5.65 -7.81 13.85
CA GLN A 99 -6.70 -7.32 14.72
C GLN A 99 -6.09 -6.88 16.06
N GLY A 100 -6.06 -5.58 16.31
CA GLY A 100 -5.27 -5.02 17.40
C GLY A 100 -3.78 -5.32 17.23
N GLU A 101 -3.17 -5.93 18.22
CA GLU A 101 -1.76 -6.36 18.18
C GLU A 101 -1.60 -7.84 17.76
N ARG A 102 -2.68 -8.51 17.35
CA ARG A 102 -2.71 -9.93 16.99
C ARG A 102 -2.70 -10.10 15.47
N PHE A 103 -1.86 -10.99 14.98
CA PHE A 103 -1.80 -11.42 13.59
C PHE A 103 -2.52 -12.75 13.45
N MET A 104 -3.60 -12.71 12.69
CA MET A 104 -4.57 -13.78 12.56
C MET A 104 -4.42 -14.48 11.23
N LYS A 105 -4.63 -15.78 11.24
CA LYS A 105 -4.72 -16.61 10.04
C LYS A 105 -6.07 -17.32 10.07
N GLN A 106 -6.87 -17.08 9.04
CA GLN A 106 -8.21 -17.65 8.89
C GLN A 106 -8.25 -18.58 7.67
N ASP A 107 -8.70 -19.80 7.85
CA ASP A 107 -8.99 -20.69 6.75
C ASP A 107 -10.25 -20.20 6.00
N LEU A 108 -10.12 -19.95 4.70
CA LEU A 108 -11.18 -19.34 3.88
C LEU A 108 -12.40 -20.24 3.69
N ASP A 109 -12.22 -21.56 3.72
CA ASP A 109 -13.30 -22.53 3.55
C ASP A 109 -14.06 -22.76 4.87
N THR A 110 -13.34 -23.07 5.94
CA THR A 110 -13.95 -23.43 7.25
C THR A 110 -14.27 -22.21 8.11
N GLY A 111 -13.53 -21.11 7.93
CA GLY A 111 -13.59 -19.92 8.77
C GLY A 111 -12.91 -20.07 10.14
N GLU A 112 -12.21 -21.18 10.36
CA GLU A 112 -11.41 -21.37 11.56
C GLU A 112 -10.26 -20.36 11.61
N GLU A 113 -9.98 -19.84 12.79
CA GLU A 113 -8.97 -18.80 13.01
C GLU A 113 -7.95 -19.21 14.04
N GLU A 114 -6.70 -18.84 13.81
CA GLU A 114 -5.62 -18.94 14.78
C GLU A 114 -4.84 -17.61 14.85
N CYS A 115 -4.37 -17.26 16.06
CA CYS A 115 -3.40 -16.21 16.23
C CYS A 115 -2.00 -16.84 16.15
N PHE A 116 -1.25 -16.52 15.08
CA PHE A 116 0.09 -17.06 14.90
C PHE A 116 1.19 -16.15 15.47
N TYR A 117 0.88 -14.87 15.69
CA TYR A 117 1.81 -13.91 16.30
C TYR A 117 1.03 -12.83 17.05
N GLU A 118 1.57 -12.40 18.18
CA GLU A 118 1.07 -11.24 18.92
C GLU A 118 2.24 -10.30 19.25
N THR A 119 2.06 -9.02 18.92
CA THR A 119 3.03 -7.98 19.22
C THR A 119 3.21 -7.88 20.73
N PRO A 120 4.44 -7.94 21.25
CA PRO A 120 4.69 -7.91 22.69
C PRO A 120 4.21 -6.61 23.35
N GLU A 121 3.89 -6.70 24.64
CA GLU A 121 3.52 -5.52 25.44
C GLU A 121 4.56 -4.41 25.33
N GLY A 122 4.10 -3.16 25.21
CA GLY A 122 4.94 -1.97 25.01
C GLY A 122 5.35 -1.71 23.58
N TRP A 123 5.02 -2.60 22.64
CA TRP A 123 5.22 -2.43 21.21
C TRP A 123 3.90 -2.31 20.45
N SER A 124 3.95 -1.76 19.26
CA SER A 124 2.84 -1.64 18.34
C SER A 124 3.29 -2.01 16.94
N ALA A 125 2.57 -2.89 16.28
CA ALA A 125 2.87 -3.25 14.91
C ALA A 125 2.44 -2.16 13.92
N GLY A 126 3.23 -1.97 12.88
CA GLY A 126 2.86 -1.19 11.70
C GLY A 126 1.71 -1.84 10.91
N GLY A 127 1.17 -1.09 9.94
CA GLY A 127 0.05 -1.57 9.10
C GLY A 127 0.49 -2.53 8.00
N ASP A 128 1.75 -2.50 7.62
CA ASP A 128 2.25 -3.19 6.45
C ASP A 128 2.61 -4.65 6.76
N LEU A 129 2.22 -5.53 5.84
CA LEU A 129 2.58 -6.95 5.88
C LEU A 129 3.57 -7.23 4.75
N GLY A 130 4.75 -7.76 5.08
CA GLY A 130 5.77 -8.12 4.10
C GLY A 130 5.92 -9.65 4.01
N PRO A 131 5.04 -10.37 3.28
CA PRO A 131 5.13 -11.81 3.16
C PRO A 131 6.28 -12.26 2.27
N SER A 132 6.80 -13.47 2.52
CA SER A 132 7.59 -14.21 1.52
C SER A 132 6.69 -14.69 0.37
N SER A 133 7.27 -14.98 -0.80
CA SER A 133 6.51 -15.41 -1.99
C SER A 133 5.75 -16.74 -1.77
N ASP A 134 6.22 -17.57 -0.85
CA ASP A 134 5.56 -18.84 -0.48
C ASP A 134 4.59 -18.69 0.72
N TYR A 135 4.45 -17.47 1.26
CA TYR A 135 3.61 -17.15 2.42
C TYR A 135 3.89 -17.97 3.68
N LYS A 136 5.12 -18.45 3.85
CA LYS A 136 5.55 -19.13 5.08
C LYS A 136 6.14 -18.17 6.11
N TYR A 137 6.68 -17.07 5.62
CA TYR A 137 7.33 -16.05 6.44
C TYR A 137 6.72 -14.69 6.19
N MET A 138 6.83 -13.83 7.20
CA MET A 138 6.38 -12.44 7.14
C MET A 138 7.39 -11.53 7.84
N SER A 139 7.64 -10.37 7.27
CA SER A 139 8.34 -9.28 7.93
C SER A 139 7.36 -8.18 8.31
N ILE A 140 7.52 -7.63 9.51
CA ILE A 140 6.75 -6.48 10.00
C ILE A 140 7.66 -5.50 10.70
N VAL A 141 7.21 -4.26 10.85
CA VAL A 141 7.83 -3.27 11.73
C VAL A 141 7.05 -3.21 13.04
N GLU A 142 7.76 -3.24 14.14
CA GLU A 142 7.21 -2.90 15.45
C GLU A 142 7.87 -1.65 16.00
N THR A 143 7.06 -0.77 16.58
CA THR A 143 7.48 0.51 17.15
C THR A 143 7.23 0.50 18.65
N ARG A 144 8.20 0.92 19.45
CA ARG A 144 8.08 1.03 20.88
C ARG A 144 7.18 2.19 21.29
N LYS A 145 6.05 1.89 21.94
CA LYS A 145 4.96 2.86 22.23
C LYS A 145 5.41 4.08 23.05
N ASP A 146 6.33 3.91 24.00
CA ASP A 146 6.85 4.97 24.88
C ASP A 146 7.87 5.90 24.17
N THR A 147 8.27 5.58 22.93
CA THR A 147 9.24 6.36 22.14
C THR A 147 8.62 7.13 21.00
N THR A 148 7.34 6.91 20.71
CA THR A 148 6.61 7.65 19.66
C THR A 148 6.31 9.10 20.09
N ALA A 149 6.09 9.98 19.12
CA ALA A 149 5.67 11.34 19.39
C ALA A 149 4.38 11.36 20.23
N LYS A 150 4.36 12.17 21.28
CA LYS A 150 3.11 12.48 21.97
C LYS A 150 2.33 13.44 21.09
N ARG A 151 1.31 12.92 20.43
CA ARG A 151 0.51 13.66 19.45
C ARG A 151 0.01 14.99 20.02
N LYS A 152 0.44 16.09 19.43
CA LYS A 152 -0.14 17.41 19.63
C LYS A 152 -1.27 17.62 18.61
N VAL A 153 -2.15 18.55 18.89
CA VAL A 153 -3.24 18.91 17.97
C VAL A 153 -2.62 19.60 16.74
N GLY A 154 -2.66 18.92 15.58
CA GLY A 154 -2.13 19.40 14.30
C GLY A 154 -2.66 18.54 13.16
N GLY A 155 -2.42 18.94 11.92
CA GLY A 155 -2.74 18.15 10.73
C GLY A 155 -1.96 16.83 10.69
N ASN A 156 -2.35 15.91 9.81
CA ASN A 156 -1.68 14.60 9.67
C ASN A 156 -0.19 14.72 9.34
N TRP A 157 0.19 15.75 8.59
CA TRP A 157 1.58 15.99 8.23
C TRP A 157 2.45 16.43 9.41
N ASP A 158 1.92 17.29 10.29
CA ASP A 158 2.62 17.67 11.51
C ASP A 158 2.87 16.45 12.41
N ALA A 159 1.88 15.54 12.51
CA ALA A 159 2.02 14.30 13.25
C ALA A 159 3.07 13.36 12.61
N PHE A 160 3.18 13.37 11.28
CA PHE A 160 4.19 12.60 10.55
C PHE A 160 5.61 13.13 10.83
N ALA A 161 5.80 14.45 10.75
CA ALA A 161 7.05 15.10 11.08
C ALA A 161 7.43 14.92 12.56
N GLU A 162 6.48 15.10 13.48
CA GLU A 162 6.70 14.90 14.92
C GLU A 162 7.17 13.48 15.23
N ASN A 163 6.57 12.46 14.59
CA ASN A 163 6.98 11.08 14.80
C ASN A 163 8.39 10.80 14.26
N CYS A 164 8.71 11.32 13.07
CA CYS A 164 10.07 11.24 12.52
C CYS A 164 11.09 11.87 13.47
N LEU A 165 10.84 13.10 13.94
CA LEU A 165 11.73 13.83 14.86
C LEU A 165 11.85 13.19 16.25
N ALA A 166 10.84 12.46 16.69
CA ALA A 166 10.89 11.70 17.94
C ALA A 166 11.90 10.55 17.90
N LYS A 167 12.32 10.13 16.71
CA LYS A 167 13.21 8.98 16.47
C LYS A 167 12.76 7.75 17.28
N PRO A 168 11.56 7.23 16.98
CA PRO A 168 11.03 6.11 17.74
C PRO A 168 11.97 4.90 17.65
N LEU A 169 12.00 4.09 18.71
CA LEU A 169 12.70 2.82 18.64
C LEU A 169 11.83 1.85 17.85
N CYS A 170 12.30 1.48 16.66
CA CYS A 170 11.64 0.52 15.78
C CYS A 170 12.48 -0.72 15.61
N ARG A 171 11.82 -1.83 15.30
CA ARG A 171 12.49 -3.08 14.96
C ARG A 171 11.79 -3.80 13.82
N ILE A 172 12.57 -4.50 13.00
CA ILE A 172 12.08 -5.40 11.97
C ILE A 172 12.00 -6.79 12.58
N VAL A 173 10.80 -7.37 12.57
CA VAL A 173 10.54 -8.71 13.08
C VAL A 173 10.27 -9.64 11.90
N TYR A 174 10.94 -10.78 11.88
CA TYR A 174 10.75 -11.85 10.91
C TYR A 174 10.02 -13.01 11.60
N ILE A 175 8.88 -13.41 11.06
CA ILE A 175 7.94 -14.35 11.66
C ILE A 175 7.83 -15.59 10.76
N ASP A 176 7.96 -16.77 11.35
CA ASP A 176 7.58 -18.06 10.76
C ASP A 176 6.08 -18.26 11.04
N MET A 177 5.24 -18.11 10.00
CA MET A 177 3.78 -18.15 10.17
C MET A 177 3.22 -19.56 10.39
N GLU A 178 4.00 -20.61 10.09
CA GLU A 178 3.60 -21.99 10.37
C GLU A 178 3.89 -22.38 11.82
N LYS A 179 5.05 -21.95 12.34
CA LYS A 179 5.49 -22.28 13.71
C LYS A 179 5.09 -21.29 14.77
N GLY A 180 4.64 -20.07 14.35
CA GLY A 180 4.38 -18.98 15.29
C GLY A 180 5.63 -18.46 16.01
N THR A 181 6.83 -18.70 15.45
CA THR A 181 8.09 -18.22 16.03
C THR A 181 8.58 -16.98 15.32
N SER A 182 9.26 -16.10 16.05
CA SER A 182 9.78 -14.85 15.49
C SER A 182 11.20 -14.56 15.94
N ARG A 183 11.87 -13.70 15.19
CA ARG A 183 13.18 -13.15 15.54
C ARG A 183 13.29 -11.70 15.10
N ILE A 184 14.04 -10.91 15.85
CA ILE A 184 14.37 -9.54 15.50
C ILE A 184 15.53 -9.59 14.50
N ILE A 185 15.34 -8.95 13.34
CA ILE A 185 16.35 -8.83 12.28
C ILE A 185 17.19 -7.57 12.47
N HIS A 186 16.52 -6.45 12.82
CA HIS A 186 17.15 -5.16 12.99
C HIS A 186 16.39 -4.35 14.04
N GLU A 187 17.10 -3.50 14.77
CA GLU A 187 16.52 -2.56 15.72
C GLU A 187 17.32 -1.25 15.69
N GLU A 188 16.64 -0.12 15.56
CA GLU A 188 17.25 1.19 15.58
C GLU A 188 16.30 2.32 16.01
N ARG A 189 16.88 3.49 16.36
CA ARG A 189 16.11 4.70 16.65
C ARG A 189 15.85 5.50 15.38
N CYS A 190 14.96 4.99 14.57
CA CYS A 190 14.43 5.61 13.37
C CYS A 190 13.01 5.11 13.14
N TRP A 191 12.14 5.92 12.54
CA TRP A 191 10.84 5.42 12.13
C TRP A 191 11.01 4.53 10.89
N LEU A 192 10.74 3.23 11.03
CA LEU A 192 10.84 2.24 9.96
C LEU A 192 9.46 1.95 9.37
N GLY A 193 9.42 1.62 8.09
CA GLY A 193 8.20 1.23 7.39
C GLY A 193 8.47 0.30 6.20
N HIS A 194 7.36 -0.14 5.57
CA HIS A 194 7.31 -0.79 4.26
C HIS A 194 8.23 -2.00 4.08
N THR A 195 8.29 -2.90 5.09
CA THR A 195 9.11 -4.11 4.96
C THR A 195 8.58 -5.03 3.87
N GLN A 196 9.46 -5.48 2.97
CA GLN A 196 9.15 -6.37 1.86
C GLN A 196 10.24 -7.44 1.76
N ILE A 197 9.88 -8.71 1.93
CA ILE A 197 10.81 -9.82 1.69
C ILE A 197 11.05 -9.94 0.18
N ARG A 198 12.33 -10.07 -0.22
CA ARG A 198 12.72 -10.19 -1.63
C ARG A 198 11.98 -11.35 -2.28
N PRO A 199 11.21 -11.11 -3.38
CA PRO A 199 10.49 -12.16 -4.08
C PRO A 199 11.43 -13.27 -4.58
N ILE A 200 10.92 -14.51 -4.66
CA ILE A 200 11.62 -15.70 -5.15
C ILE A 200 12.79 -16.13 -4.27
N TYR A 201 13.71 -15.22 -3.95
CA TYR A 201 14.94 -15.48 -3.21
C TYR A 201 14.74 -15.60 -1.71
N GLY A 202 13.89 -14.78 -1.11
CA GLY A 202 13.60 -14.79 0.33
C GLY A 202 14.79 -14.44 1.24
N ASP A 203 15.89 -13.96 0.68
CA ASP A 203 17.18 -13.76 1.37
C ASP A 203 17.36 -12.37 1.98
N LYS A 204 16.53 -11.40 1.56
CA LYS A 204 16.65 -9.99 1.95
C LYS A 204 15.31 -9.36 2.30
N ILE A 205 15.35 -8.30 3.09
CA ILE A 205 14.23 -7.41 3.39
C ILE A 205 14.56 -6.02 2.89
N LEU A 206 13.74 -5.48 2.00
CA LEU A 206 13.69 -4.06 1.67
C LEU A 206 12.84 -3.36 2.72
N PHE A 207 13.24 -2.17 3.16
CA PHE A 207 12.48 -1.35 4.10
C PHE A 207 12.85 0.12 3.93
N CYS A 208 12.06 1.00 4.53
CA CYS A 208 12.33 2.42 4.46
C CYS A 208 12.52 3.07 5.83
N HIS A 209 13.27 4.16 5.84
CA HIS A 209 13.18 5.17 6.87
C HIS A 209 12.03 6.13 6.52
N GLU A 210 11.03 6.18 7.38
CA GLU A 210 9.85 6.99 7.22
C GLU A 210 10.04 8.40 7.76
N GLY A 211 9.41 9.37 7.10
CA GLY A 211 9.40 10.76 7.53
C GLY A 211 9.24 11.73 6.36
N PRO A 212 9.08 13.01 6.65
CA PRO A 212 9.19 14.07 5.65
C PRO A 212 10.50 13.95 4.88
N TYR A 213 10.43 14.13 3.57
CA TYR A 213 11.57 13.87 2.67
C TYR A 213 12.80 14.76 2.94
N ASP A 214 12.60 15.91 3.56
CA ASP A 214 13.65 16.85 3.98
C ASP A 214 14.23 16.57 5.38
N LEU A 215 13.63 15.62 6.12
CA LEU A 215 14.06 15.23 7.48
C LEU A 215 14.73 13.85 7.54
N ILE A 216 14.80 13.13 6.42
CA ILE A 216 15.45 11.82 6.33
C ILE A 216 16.67 11.90 5.40
N ASP A 217 17.77 11.28 5.80
CA ASP A 217 19.02 11.28 5.02
C ASP A 217 19.04 10.20 3.93
N ALA A 218 18.27 9.13 4.12
CA ALA A 218 18.11 8.04 3.16
C ALA A 218 16.85 7.26 3.46
N ARG A 219 16.00 7.07 2.43
CA ARG A 219 14.76 6.30 2.55
C ARG A 219 14.99 4.80 2.33
N LEU A 220 15.76 4.44 1.30
CA LEU A 220 15.85 3.07 0.80
C LEU A 220 16.94 2.26 1.49
N TRP A 221 16.54 1.20 2.18
CA TRP A 221 17.44 0.30 2.90
C TRP A 221 17.14 -1.16 2.59
N CYS A 222 18.17 -1.98 2.67
CA CYS A 222 18.06 -3.43 2.50
C CYS A 222 18.92 -4.14 3.55
N ILE A 223 18.43 -5.27 4.05
CA ILE A 223 19.15 -6.10 5.03
C ILE A 223 18.93 -7.58 4.70
N ASN A 224 19.91 -8.43 4.99
CA ASN A 224 19.74 -9.88 4.88
C ASN A 224 18.79 -10.39 5.98
N ILE A 225 18.02 -11.44 5.70
CA ILE A 225 17.09 -12.02 6.69
C ILE A 225 17.78 -12.52 7.96
N ASP A 226 19.11 -12.76 7.95
CA ASP A 226 19.89 -13.12 9.14
C ASP A 226 20.35 -11.93 9.98
N GLY A 227 20.01 -10.69 9.56
CA GLY A 227 20.37 -9.45 10.23
C GLY A 227 21.74 -8.89 9.82
N THR A 228 22.44 -9.53 8.91
CA THR A 228 23.71 -9.03 8.37
C THR A 228 23.50 -8.17 7.13
N GLY A 229 24.55 -7.48 6.68
CA GLY A 229 24.55 -6.79 5.38
C GLY A 229 23.59 -5.61 5.27
N LEU A 230 23.32 -4.88 6.36
CA LEU A 230 22.57 -3.63 6.31
C LEU A 230 23.19 -2.68 5.30
N THR A 231 22.42 -2.25 4.31
CA THR A 231 22.89 -1.45 3.18
C THR A 231 21.92 -0.33 2.88
N CYS A 232 22.41 0.92 2.84
CA CYS A 232 21.72 2.04 2.24
C CYS A 232 21.76 1.88 0.71
N LEU A 233 20.59 1.74 0.09
CA LEU A 233 20.53 1.58 -1.37
C LEU A 233 20.67 2.91 -2.10
N ARG A 234 20.21 3.99 -1.47
CA ARG A 234 20.24 5.33 -2.05
C ARG A 234 20.24 6.40 -0.95
N GLU A 235 21.23 7.28 -0.95
CA GLU A 235 21.21 8.51 -0.15
C GLU A 235 20.12 9.46 -0.69
N GLN A 236 19.52 10.26 0.20
CA GLN A 236 18.47 11.19 -0.16
C GLN A 236 18.82 12.62 0.30
N PRO A 237 19.48 13.42 -0.56
CA PRO A 237 19.60 14.85 -0.32
C PRO A 237 18.23 15.53 -0.14
N SER A 238 18.19 16.62 0.62
CA SER A 238 16.95 17.31 1.01
C SER A 238 16.15 17.91 -0.16
N ASP A 239 16.72 18.00 -1.35
CA ASP A 239 16.08 18.45 -2.58
C ASP A 239 15.50 17.30 -3.43
N LEU A 240 15.54 16.08 -2.92
CA LEU A 240 15.00 14.89 -3.57
C LEU A 240 13.84 14.29 -2.78
N ILE A 241 12.87 13.77 -3.52
CA ILE A 241 11.82 12.87 -3.03
C ILE A 241 12.08 11.50 -3.64
N ILE A 242 12.32 10.52 -2.78
CA ILE A 242 12.43 9.09 -3.11
C ILE A 242 11.31 8.39 -2.37
N THR A 243 10.45 7.68 -3.09
CA THR A 243 9.24 7.11 -2.51
C THR A 243 8.74 5.90 -3.26
N HIS A 244 7.86 5.12 -2.60
CA HIS A 244 7.15 3.98 -3.18
C HIS A 244 8.09 2.92 -3.75
N GLU A 245 9.07 2.57 -2.91
CA GLU A 245 10.00 1.49 -3.20
C GLU A 245 9.29 0.13 -3.22
N ILE A 246 9.58 -0.65 -4.25
CA ILE A 246 9.07 -2.02 -4.40
C ILE A 246 10.13 -2.94 -5.00
N TRP A 247 10.04 -4.21 -4.66
CA TRP A 247 10.74 -5.23 -5.44
C TRP A 247 10.07 -5.43 -6.80
N MET A 248 10.86 -5.56 -7.85
CA MET A 248 10.36 -6.18 -9.09
C MET A 248 9.96 -7.64 -8.81
N PRO A 249 8.91 -8.18 -9.46
CA PRO A 249 8.39 -9.51 -9.14
C PRO A 249 9.40 -10.66 -9.30
N ASP A 250 10.43 -10.47 -10.13
CA ASP A 250 11.54 -11.42 -10.28
C ASP A 250 12.58 -11.34 -9.16
N GLY A 251 12.47 -10.35 -8.27
CA GLY A 251 13.41 -10.11 -7.19
C GLY A 251 14.79 -9.58 -7.63
N GLU A 252 14.98 -9.27 -8.91
CA GLU A 252 16.28 -8.86 -9.44
C GLU A 252 16.60 -7.38 -9.23
N SER A 253 15.57 -6.56 -9.01
CA SER A 253 15.75 -5.11 -8.85
C SER A 253 14.76 -4.53 -7.83
N VAL A 254 15.16 -3.40 -7.22
CA VAL A 254 14.27 -2.50 -6.50
C VAL A 254 13.90 -1.36 -7.45
N ALA A 255 12.61 -1.10 -7.61
CA ALA A 255 12.10 0.04 -8.36
C ALA A 255 11.52 1.09 -7.40
N TYR A 256 11.60 2.36 -7.75
CA TYR A 256 11.06 3.45 -6.95
C TYR A 256 10.83 4.72 -7.77
N VAL A 257 10.04 5.64 -7.24
CA VAL A 257 9.77 6.95 -7.84
C VAL A 257 10.78 7.97 -7.32
N TYR A 258 11.40 8.70 -8.24
CA TYR A 258 12.36 9.76 -8.00
C TYR A 258 11.79 11.10 -8.47
N LYS A 259 11.84 12.12 -7.62
CA LYS A 259 11.41 13.48 -7.95
C LYS A 259 12.42 14.50 -7.46
N GLU A 260 12.77 15.46 -8.31
CA GLU A 260 13.50 16.66 -7.90
C GLU A 260 12.54 17.74 -7.44
N THR A 261 12.86 18.38 -6.32
CA THR A 261 12.07 19.52 -5.79
C THR A 261 12.64 20.86 -6.23
N THR A 262 13.82 20.85 -6.82
CA THR A 262 14.55 22.03 -7.33
C THR A 262 15.20 21.71 -8.68
N GLY A 263 15.72 22.70 -9.35
CA GLY A 263 16.44 22.49 -10.61
C GLY A 263 15.54 22.19 -11.80
N LYS A 264 15.74 21.05 -12.43
CA LYS A 264 14.96 20.64 -13.62
C LYS A 264 13.60 20.08 -13.30
N MET A 265 13.32 19.80 -12.02
CA MET A 265 12.08 19.16 -11.57
C MET A 265 11.85 17.81 -12.27
N GLU A 266 12.91 17.03 -12.42
CA GLU A 266 12.82 15.71 -13.04
C GLU A 266 11.98 14.76 -12.19
N GLU A 267 11.10 14.01 -12.85
CA GLU A 267 10.33 12.92 -12.26
C GLU A 267 10.52 11.67 -13.12
N ASN A 268 10.97 10.60 -12.48
CA ASN A 268 11.25 9.35 -13.19
C ASN A 268 11.14 8.14 -12.28
N ILE A 269 10.93 6.98 -12.91
CA ILE A 269 11.10 5.69 -12.27
C ILE A 269 12.57 5.33 -12.36
N ARG A 270 13.15 4.92 -11.25
CA ARG A 270 14.52 4.39 -11.17
C ARG A 270 14.53 2.97 -10.68
N MET A 271 15.59 2.27 -11.04
CA MET A 271 15.84 0.88 -10.62
C MET A 271 17.24 0.74 -10.05
N ILE A 272 17.36 -0.15 -9.08
CA ILE A 272 18.63 -0.60 -8.53
C ILE A 272 18.71 -2.12 -8.71
N PRO A 273 19.41 -2.61 -9.76
CA PRO A 273 19.66 -4.04 -9.93
C PRO A 273 20.52 -4.57 -8.79
N MET A 274 20.10 -5.68 -8.17
CA MET A 274 20.82 -6.27 -7.03
C MET A 274 22.20 -6.83 -7.43
N SER A 275 22.40 -7.14 -8.71
CA SER A 275 23.67 -7.64 -9.24
C SER A 275 24.75 -6.56 -9.33
N THR A 276 24.38 -5.30 -9.55
CA THR A 276 25.32 -4.19 -9.71
C THR A 276 25.27 -3.22 -8.54
N MET A 277 24.15 -3.13 -7.83
CA MET A 277 23.87 -2.13 -6.79
C MET A 277 24.03 -0.70 -7.28
N LYS A 278 23.86 -0.46 -8.59
CA LYS A 278 23.98 0.87 -9.20
C LYS A 278 22.62 1.32 -9.71
N GLU A 279 22.24 2.51 -9.29
CA GLU A 279 21.01 3.15 -9.74
C GLU A 279 21.02 3.40 -11.25
N GLU A 280 19.89 3.15 -11.88
CA GLU A 280 19.63 3.39 -13.29
C GLU A 280 18.30 4.12 -13.46
N VAL A 281 18.27 5.14 -14.35
CA VAL A 281 17.01 5.77 -14.76
C VAL A 281 16.28 4.81 -15.70
N PHE A 282 15.12 4.34 -15.28
CA PHE A 282 14.30 3.47 -16.11
C PHE A 282 13.56 4.27 -17.18
N MET A 283 12.76 5.26 -16.76
CA MET A 283 12.08 6.19 -17.69
C MET A 283 11.53 7.41 -16.93
N ASN A 284 11.30 8.50 -17.66
CA ASN A 284 10.51 9.62 -17.12
C ASN A 284 9.05 9.21 -16.97
N CYS A 285 8.38 9.71 -15.96
CA CYS A 285 6.98 9.41 -15.66
C CYS A 285 6.22 10.66 -15.22
N SER A 286 4.90 10.54 -15.18
CA SER A 286 4.04 11.53 -14.53
C SER A 286 4.28 11.58 -13.01
N PRO A 287 3.83 12.63 -12.30
CA PRO A 287 4.09 12.82 -10.87
C PRO A 287 3.30 11.83 -10.01
N TYR A 288 3.78 10.59 -9.94
CA TYR A 288 3.13 9.55 -9.16
C TYR A 288 3.19 9.85 -7.67
N ALA A 289 2.03 9.72 -7.01
CA ALA A 289 1.93 9.67 -5.57
C ALA A 289 2.13 8.24 -5.04
N HIS A 290 1.63 7.23 -5.76
CA HIS A 290 1.86 5.81 -5.48
C HIS A 290 2.23 5.07 -6.76
N PHE A 291 2.90 3.94 -6.59
CA PHE A 291 3.48 3.19 -7.69
C PHE A 291 3.50 1.70 -7.38
N ASN A 292 3.12 0.86 -8.35
CA ASN A 292 3.11 -0.58 -8.20
C ASN A 292 3.46 -1.28 -9.51
N VAL A 293 3.79 -2.57 -9.43
CA VAL A 293 4.13 -3.44 -10.56
C VAL A 293 3.15 -4.60 -10.66
N ALA A 294 2.71 -4.89 -11.87
CA ALA A 294 1.89 -6.08 -12.14
C ALA A 294 2.64 -7.37 -11.76
N PRO A 295 1.94 -8.41 -11.29
CA PRO A 295 2.59 -9.70 -10.96
C PRO A 295 3.43 -10.30 -12.10
N SER A 296 3.07 -9.99 -13.34
CA SER A 296 3.81 -10.40 -14.54
C SER A 296 5.14 -9.67 -14.75
N GLY A 297 5.38 -8.54 -14.07
CA GLY A 297 6.49 -7.63 -14.33
C GLY A 297 6.40 -6.84 -15.64
N LYS A 298 5.36 -7.06 -16.46
CA LYS A 298 5.21 -6.43 -17.78
C LYS A 298 4.68 -5.01 -17.75
N TYR A 299 3.93 -4.69 -16.70
CA TYR A 299 3.31 -3.38 -16.54
C TYR A 299 3.59 -2.82 -15.16
N MET A 300 3.64 -1.50 -15.09
CA MET A 300 3.62 -0.76 -13.84
C MET A 300 2.39 0.15 -13.82
N VAL A 301 1.94 0.55 -12.66
CA VAL A 301 0.81 1.44 -12.48
C VAL A 301 1.16 2.52 -11.46
N GLY A 302 0.73 3.75 -11.73
CA GLY A 302 0.87 4.86 -10.79
C GLY A 302 -0.37 5.74 -10.79
N ASP A 303 -0.66 6.35 -9.65
CA ASP A 303 -1.64 7.42 -9.54
C ASP A 303 -0.93 8.77 -9.48
N SER A 304 -1.38 9.71 -10.26
CA SER A 304 -0.85 11.07 -10.21
C SER A 304 -1.73 11.96 -9.35
N GLN A 305 -1.09 12.99 -8.82
CA GLN A 305 -1.74 13.99 -8.02
C GLN A 305 -1.72 15.33 -8.74
N GLY A 306 -2.89 15.85 -9.07
CA GLY A 306 -3.07 17.07 -9.83
C GLY A 306 -2.92 18.37 -9.03
N HIS A 307 -2.18 18.36 -7.93
CA HIS A 307 -1.98 19.54 -7.11
C HIS A 307 -0.70 20.28 -7.45
N ASP A 308 -0.77 21.60 -7.39
CA ASP A 308 0.41 22.47 -7.52
C ASP A 308 1.33 22.42 -6.29
N VAL A 309 0.86 21.79 -5.21
CA VAL A 309 1.58 21.66 -3.95
C VAL A 309 1.83 20.18 -3.68
N PRO A 310 3.03 19.79 -3.30
CA PRO A 310 3.32 18.41 -2.91
C PRO A 310 2.33 17.87 -1.87
N ILE A 311 1.98 16.59 -1.97
CA ILE A 311 0.96 15.95 -1.12
C ILE A 311 1.15 16.20 0.37
N HIS A 312 2.40 16.23 0.81
CA HIS A 312 2.79 16.48 2.19
C HIS A 312 2.56 17.92 2.67
N MET A 313 2.37 18.86 1.75
CA MET A 313 2.04 20.26 2.07
C MET A 313 0.55 20.54 1.99
N LEU A 314 -0.27 19.54 1.64
CA LEU A 314 -1.72 19.71 1.61
C LEU A 314 -2.30 19.69 3.02
N ASP A 315 -3.17 20.63 3.30
CA ASP A 315 -4.01 20.57 4.50
C ASP A 315 -5.16 19.59 4.24
N HIS A 316 -4.90 18.32 4.54
CA HIS A 316 -5.86 17.22 4.35
C HIS A 316 -7.15 17.37 5.19
N SER A 317 -7.19 18.30 6.14
CA SER A 317 -8.37 18.58 6.96
C SER A 317 -9.34 19.54 6.28
N LYS A 318 -8.90 20.30 5.27
CA LYS A 318 -9.73 21.30 4.59
C LYS A 318 -10.49 20.69 3.43
N GLU A 319 -11.73 21.16 3.28
CA GLU A 319 -12.54 20.83 2.12
C GLU A 319 -11.92 21.42 0.86
N LYS A 320 -11.64 20.55 -0.12
CA LYS A 320 -11.07 20.94 -1.38
C LYS A 320 -12.17 21.43 -2.29
N ASP A 321 -12.03 22.65 -2.79
CA ASP A 321 -12.88 23.12 -3.87
C ASP A 321 -12.53 22.35 -5.16
N ARG A 322 -13.45 21.51 -5.60
CA ARG A 322 -13.32 20.73 -6.84
C ARG A 322 -13.75 21.49 -8.10
N THR A 323 -14.04 22.78 -7.98
CA THR A 323 -14.56 23.61 -9.09
C THR A 323 -13.49 24.08 -10.08
N GLY A 324 -12.25 23.59 -9.97
CA GLY A 324 -11.14 23.94 -10.85
C GLY A 324 -11.03 23.05 -12.10
N GLU A 325 -10.14 23.44 -13.01
CA GLU A 325 -9.75 22.62 -14.16
C GLU A 325 -9.29 21.23 -13.68
N VAL A 326 -9.64 20.18 -14.46
CA VAL A 326 -9.13 18.82 -14.26
C VAL A 326 -7.62 18.86 -14.42
N LYS A 327 -6.94 18.81 -13.29
CA LYS A 327 -5.49 18.69 -13.25
C LYS A 327 -5.10 17.21 -13.45
N ASN A 328 -3.89 16.85 -13.18
CA ASN A 328 -3.32 15.55 -13.45
C ASN A 328 -3.74 14.44 -12.45
N ASP A 329 -5.03 14.29 -12.15
CA ASP A 329 -5.58 13.27 -11.24
C ASP A 329 -5.96 11.99 -12.01
N PHE A 330 -4.96 11.30 -12.58
CA PHE A 330 -5.15 10.12 -13.41
C PHE A 330 -4.40 8.90 -12.89
N ILE A 331 -4.96 7.74 -13.18
CA ILE A 331 -4.22 6.47 -13.14
C ILE A 331 -3.44 6.34 -14.45
N TYR A 332 -2.19 5.99 -14.35
CA TYR A 332 -1.30 5.70 -15.48
C TYR A 332 -0.83 4.26 -15.44
N ILE A 333 -0.65 3.68 -16.60
CA ILE A 333 0.05 2.41 -16.76
C ILE A 333 1.32 2.63 -17.58
N VAL A 334 2.35 1.86 -17.26
CA VAL A 334 3.63 1.85 -17.97
C VAL A 334 3.83 0.46 -18.55
N ASP A 335 4.02 0.40 -19.87
CA ASP A 335 4.55 -0.78 -20.55
C ASP A 335 6.07 -0.84 -20.28
N VAL A 336 6.50 -1.88 -19.55
CA VAL A 336 7.89 -2.02 -19.12
C VAL A 336 8.84 -2.25 -20.28
N GLU A 337 8.45 -3.07 -21.27
CA GLU A 337 9.26 -3.37 -22.44
C GLU A 337 9.37 -2.17 -23.38
N ALA A 338 8.23 -1.53 -23.68
CA ALA A 338 8.19 -0.36 -24.54
C ALA A 338 8.69 0.92 -23.86
N ARG A 339 8.81 0.94 -22.54
CA ARG A 339 9.08 2.13 -21.71
C ARG A 339 8.15 3.29 -22.06
N LYS A 340 6.86 2.96 -22.12
CA LYS A 340 5.83 3.90 -22.54
C LYS A 340 4.75 4.02 -21.46
N GLU A 341 4.48 5.27 -21.09
CA GLU A 341 3.39 5.62 -20.19
C GLU A 341 2.09 5.86 -20.97
N ILE A 342 0.97 5.39 -20.45
CA ILE A 342 -0.37 5.56 -20.99
C ILE A 342 -1.31 6.01 -19.86
N LYS A 343 -2.06 7.07 -20.13
CA LYS A 343 -3.10 7.56 -19.22
C LYS A 343 -4.30 6.60 -19.29
N LEU A 344 -4.64 5.93 -18.17
CA LEU A 344 -5.69 4.92 -18.15
C LEU A 344 -7.08 5.53 -17.89
N CYS A 345 -7.27 6.19 -16.77
CA CYS A 345 -8.55 6.81 -16.40
C CYS A 345 -8.37 7.93 -15.38
N TYR A 346 -9.37 8.80 -15.28
CA TYR A 346 -9.45 9.84 -14.27
C TYR A 346 -9.93 9.25 -12.95
N HIS A 347 -9.18 9.45 -11.86
CA HIS A 347 -9.59 8.98 -10.54
C HIS A 347 -10.26 10.08 -9.70
N GLY A 348 -9.92 11.36 -9.90
CA GLY A 348 -10.54 12.51 -9.24
C GLY A 348 -10.60 12.47 -7.72
N SER A 349 -9.70 11.73 -7.09
CA SER A 349 -9.66 11.59 -5.64
C SER A 349 -9.41 12.91 -4.94
N SER A 350 -10.03 13.11 -3.76
CA SER A 350 -9.87 14.33 -2.98
C SER A 350 -8.58 14.42 -2.18
N TRP A 351 -7.91 13.30 -1.94
CA TRP A 351 -6.72 13.20 -1.09
C TRP A 351 -6.93 13.70 0.34
N ARG A 352 -8.12 13.53 0.90
CA ARG A 352 -8.50 14.05 2.22
C ARG A 352 -8.47 12.98 3.30
N ALA A 353 -8.13 13.39 4.52
CA ALA A 353 -8.16 12.55 5.72
C ALA A 353 -9.48 12.68 6.52
N ILE A 354 -10.60 12.92 5.86
CA ILE A 354 -11.88 13.23 6.53
C ILE A 354 -12.73 12.01 6.87
N TYR A 355 -12.35 10.85 6.42
CA TYR A 355 -13.08 9.59 6.61
C TYR A 355 -12.49 8.68 7.70
N GLY A 356 -11.53 9.18 8.47
CA GLY A 356 -10.92 8.48 9.60
C GLY A 356 -9.45 8.14 9.41
N ASN A 357 -9.03 7.72 8.23
CA ASN A 357 -7.64 7.48 7.88
C ASN A 357 -7.23 8.39 6.71
N SER A 358 -5.99 8.88 6.72
CA SER A 358 -5.46 9.69 5.62
C SER A 358 -5.38 8.93 4.30
N GLN A 359 -5.26 7.61 4.36
CA GLN A 359 -5.13 6.76 3.18
C GLN A 359 -6.48 6.42 2.51
N ASP A 360 -7.62 6.68 3.16
CA ASP A 360 -8.94 6.26 2.67
C ASP A 360 -9.29 6.81 1.28
N THR A 361 -8.76 7.98 0.93
CA THR A 361 -9.01 8.63 -0.37
C THR A 361 -7.83 8.52 -1.33
N HIS A 362 -6.76 7.81 -0.96
CA HIS A 362 -5.63 7.59 -1.85
C HIS A 362 -5.95 6.46 -2.85
N PRO A 363 -5.71 6.63 -4.16
CA PRO A 363 -6.05 5.62 -5.14
C PRO A 363 -5.31 4.29 -4.97
N HIS A 364 -4.01 4.30 -4.68
CA HIS A 364 -3.19 3.10 -4.48
C HIS A 364 -3.42 2.01 -5.54
N PRO A 365 -3.26 2.30 -6.84
CA PRO A 365 -3.67 1.39 -7.88
C PRO A 365 -2.85 0.11 -7.91
N PHE A 366 -3.51 -1.00 -8.25
CA PHE A 366 -2.86 -2.29 -8.46
C PHE A 366 -3.54 -3.08 -9.59
N PHE A 367 -2.80 -3.98 -10.22
CA PHE A 367 -3.32 -4.83 -11.29
C PHE A 367 -4.06 -6.05 -10.75
N THR A 368 -5.13 -6.46 -11.46
CA THR A 368 -5.68 -7.80 -11.34
C THR A 368 -4.66 -8.86 -11.74
N LYS A 369 -4.89 -10.11 -11.33
CA LYS A 369 -3.98 -11.24 -11.57
C LYS A 369 -3.65 -11.44 -13.05
N ASP A 370 -4.60 -11.22 -13.93
CA ASP A 370 -4.44 -11.34 -15.38
C ASP A 370 -3.91 -10.06 -16.05
N SER A 371 -3.69 -9.00 -15.28
CA SER A 371 -3.23 -7.68 -15.72
C SER A 371 -4.14 -7.01 -16.75
N LYS A 372 -5.43 -7.39 -16.83
CA LYS A 372 -6.41 -6.77 -17.74
C LYS A 372 -7.16 -5.61 -17.12
N HIS A 373 -7.09 -5.47 -15.81
CA HIS A 373 -7.75 -4.38 -15.09
C HIS A 373 -6.80 -3.81 -14.05
N VAL A 374 -7.07 -2.56 -13.70
CA VAL A 374 -6.46 -1.86 -12.56
C VAL A 374 -7.58 -1.56 -11.56
N ILE A 375 -7.37 -1.96 -10.30
CA ILE A 375 -8.26 -1.64 -9.18
C ILE A 375 -7.65 -0.47 -8.40
N PHE A 376 -8.49 0.46 -7.97
CA PHE A 376 -8.08 1.63 -7.19
C PHE A 376 -9.22 2.14 -6.32
N THR A 377 -8.91 2.99 -5.36
CA THR A 377 -9.90 3.66 -4.48
C THR A 377 -10.06 5.13 -4.89
N THR A 378 -11.28 5.65 -4.82
CA THR A 378 -11.53 7.10 -4.92
C THR A 378 -12.83 7.48 -4.25
N ASP A 379 -12.92 8.73 -3.79
CA ASP A 379 -14.11 9.36 -3.24
C ASP A 379 -14.80 10.29 -4.27
N LEU A 380 -14.65 10.01 -5.57
CA LEU A 380 -15.17 10.83 -6.67
C LEU A 380 -16.69 11.00 -6.60
N GLU A 381 -17.43 9.93 -6.27
CA GLU A 381 -18.91 9.91 -6.24
C GLU A 381 -19.49 10.05 -4.81
N GLY A 382 -18.66 10.19 -3.79
CA GLY A 382 -19.13 10.29 -2.39
C GLY A 382 -18.07 9.88 -1.40
N LYS A 383 -18.34 8.85 -0.57
CA LYS A 383 -17.32 8.23 0.27
C LYS A 383 -16.37 7.37 -0.57
N PRO A 384 -15.15 7.08 -0.07
CA PRO A 384 -14.20 6.21 -0.78
C PRO A 384 -14.81 4.88 -1.18
N CYS A 385 -14.67 4.54 -2.46
CA CYS A 385 -15.17 3.31 -3.08
C CYS A 385 -14.07 2.64 -3.88
N LEU A 386 -14.25 1.35 -4.14
CA LEU A 386 -13.42 0.59 -5.07
C LEU A 386 -13.91 0.77 -6.51
N TYR A 387 -12.96 0.98 -7.40
CA TYR A 387 -13.17 1.08 -8.83
C TYR A 387 -12.23 0.12 -9.57
N MET A 388 -12.66 -0.33 -10.74
CA MET A 388 -11.91 -1.20 -11.62
C MET A 388 -11.93 -0.61 -13.05
N ALA A 389 -10.77 -0.35 -13.63
CA ALA A 389 -10.60 0.16 -14.98
C ALA A 389 -10.03 -0.91 -15.92
N GLU A 390 -10.57 -1.02 -17.13
CA GLU A 390 -10.03 -1.90 -18.18
C GLU A 390 -8.70 -1.36 -18.73
N VAL A 391 -7.71 -2.26 -18.95
CA VAL A 391 -6.38 -1.94 -19.50
C VAL A 391 -6.35 -2.15 -21.00
#